data_03124acfc99ac892968ad863837f657f
#
_entry.id   03124acfc99ac892968ad863837f657f
#
_cell.length_a   1.000
_cell.length_b   1.000
_cell.length_c   1.000
_cell.angle_alpha   90.00
_cell.angle_beta   90.00
_cell.angle_gamma   90.00
#
_symmetry.space_group_name_H-M   'P 1'
#
loop_
_entity.id
_entity.type
_entity.pdbx_description
1 polymer ?
#
loop_
_entity_poly.entity_id
_entity_poly.type
_entity_poly.pdbx_seq_one_letter_code
_entity_poly.pdbx_strand_id
1 'polypeptide(L)'
;MQLTAQAVSVRFGGLVAVDQVSISLQRGEILGLIGPNGAGKTTLVNVLSGFQRPQIGAIVIGERDCTRLPRHGFPRAGVVRTFQAVRLFRGLSVSENVEIGYVGQGLSRTEARRRAAEILGELHLSDKAHRPASGLSYGEERRVGLARALAVNPRFLLLDEPAAGLAAAEAEELRELILHIRSTHGCGVLVIEHNMALVMNLCERIHVLDGGKTIAAGTPAEIRADAGVRRAYLGPERLQ
;
A
#
# COMPACT_ATOMS: atom_id res chain seq x y z
N MET A 1 -12.82 -0.25 12.62
CA MET A 1 -13.18 -0.37 11.18
C MET A 1 -12.06 -1.09 10.47
N GLN A 2 -12.38 -2.03 9.58
CA GLN A 2 -11.38 -2.84 8.85
C GLN A 2 -11.70 -2.91 7.36
N LEU A 3 -10.67 -3.14 6.55
CA LEU A 3 -10.75 -3.56 5.16
C LEU A 3 -10.49 -5.07 5.12
N THR A 4 -11.40 -5.84 4.54
CA THR A 4 -11.31 -7.31 4.55
C THR A 4 -11.55 -7.87 3.14
N ALA A 5 -10.69 -8.78 2.71
CA ALA A 5 -11.00 -9.73 1.65
C ALA A 5 -11.45 -11.05 2.31
N GLN A 6 -12.60 -11.57 1.92
CA GLN A 6 -13.21 -12.79 2.49
C GLN A 6 -13.21 -13.90 1.44
N ALA A 7 -12.37 -14.92 1.62
CA ALA A 7 -12.23 -16.11 0.77
C ALA A 7 -12.20 -15.76 -0.74
N VAL A 8 -11.42 -14.74 -1.10
CA VAL A 8 -11.36 -14.25 -2.49
C VAL A 8 -10.58 -15.19 -3.38
N SER A 9 -11.11 -15.44 -4.57
CA SER A 9 -10.41 -16.17 -5.63
C SER A 9 -10.40 -15.38 -6.93
N VAL A 10 -9.24 -15.40 -7.60
CA VAL A 10 -9.01 -14.75 -8.89
C VAL A 10 -8.31 -15.71 -9.85
N ARG A 11 -8.89 -15.84 -11.05
CA ARG A 11 -8.35 -16.69 -12.12
C ARG A 11 -8.14 -15.87 -13.39
N PHE A 12 -7.08 -16.15 -14.10
CA PHE A 12 -6.78 -15.62 -15.43
C PHE A 12 -6.62 -16.82 -16.41
N GLY A 13 -7.67 -17.08 -17.19
CA GLY A 13 -7.71 -18.30 -17.99
C GLY A 13 -7.63 -19.55 -17.10
N GLY A 14 -6.64 -20.39 -17.35
CA GLY A 14 -6.36 -21.62 -16.57
C GLY A 14 -5.56 -21.36 -15.29
N LEU A 15 -4.98 -20.16 -15.09
CA LEU A 15 -4.14 -19.86 -13.94
C LEU A 15 -4.97 -19.35 -12.77
N VAL A 16 -4.87 -19.99 -11.60
CA VAL A 16 -5.43 -19.51 -10.35
C VAL A 16 -4.38 -18.61 -9.67
N ALA A 17 -4.57 -17.29 -9.74
CA ALA A 17 -3.62 -16.32 -9.21
C ALA A 17 -3.83 -16.04 -7.71
N VAL A 18 -5.07 -16.18 -7.21
CA VAL A 18 -5.44 -16.11 -5.79
C VAL A 18 -6.52 -17.15 -5.56
N ASP A 19 -6.39 -17.95 -4.51
CA ASP A 19 -7.28 -19.07 -4.20
C ASP A 19 -7.75 -19.03 -2.75
N GLN A 20 -9.02 -18.65 -2.54
CA GLN A 20 -9.71 -18.58 -1.25
C GLN A 20 -8.96 -17.79 -0.15
N VAL A 21 -8.26 -16.73 -0.52
CA VAL A 21 -7.50 -15.92 0.41
C VAL A 21 -8.43 -15.02 1.23
N SER A 22 -8.22 -15.07 2.55
CA SER A 22 -8.84 -14.13 3.49
C SER A 22 -7.77 -13.30 4.20
N ILE A 23 -7.89 -11.97 4.12
CA ILE A 23 -6.98 -11.02 4.76
C ILE A 23 -7.77 -9.84 5.30
N SER A 24 -7.37 -9.30 6.45
CA SER A 24 -7.98 -8.12 7.04
C SER A 24 -6.93 -7.11 7.47
N LEU A 25 -7.20 -5.83 7.27
CA LEU A 25 -6.39 -4.70 7.70
C LEU A 25 -7.24 -3.82 8.62
N GLN A 26 -6.78 -3.58 9.84
CA GLN A 26 -7.43 -2.68 10.80
C GLN A 26 -6.99 -1.21 10.55
N ARG A 27 -7.83 -0.26 10.96
CA ARG A 27 -7.38 1.14 11.06
C ARG A 27 -6.29 1.26 12.13
N GLY A 28 -5.24 2.02 11.84
CA GLY A 28 -4.11 2.22 12.74
C GLY A 28 -3.13 1.03 12.81
N GLU A 29 -3.35 -0.04 12.05
CA GLU A 29 -2.47 -1.19 11.93
C GLU A 29 -1.51 -1.01 10.74
N ILE A 30 -0.27 -1.53 10.87
CA ILE A 30 0.64 -1.74 9.73
C ILE A 30 0.74 -3.24 9.48
N LEU A 31 0.17 -3.67 8.35
CA LEU A 31 0.15 -5.07 7.90
C LEU A 31 1.11 -5.27 6.74
N GLY A 32 2.01 -6.23 6.86
CA GLY A 32 2.87 -6.67 5.77
C GLY A 32 2.20 -7.74 4.90
N LEU A 33 2.32 -7.62 3.58
CA LEU A 33 1.96 -8.68 2.63
C LEU A 33 3.21 -9.11 1.88
N ILE A 34 3.67 -10.32 2.17
CA ILE A 34 4.90 -10.87 1.60
C ILE A 34 4.65 -12.18 0.86
N GLY A 35 5.66 -12.68 0.17
CA GLY A 35 5.64 -13.93 -0.58
C GLY A 35 6.60 -13.89 -1.76
N PRO A 36 6.97 -15.04 -2.35
CA PRO A 36 7.83 -15.09 -3.52
C PRO A 36 7.20 -14.40 -4.75
N ASN A 37 7.99 -14.23 -5.80
CA ASN A 37 7.50 -13.71 -7.07
C ASN A 37 6.44 -14.68 -7.64
N GLY A 38 5.33 -14.12 -8.15
CA GLY A 38 4.21 -14.94 -8.62
C GLY A 38 3.27 -15.46 -7.52
N ALA A 39 3.51 -15.19 -6.24
CA ALA A 39 2.67 -15.65 -5.12
C ALA A 39 1.23 -15.09 -5.11
N GLY A 40 0.89 -14.15 -6.00
CA GLY A 40 -0.45 -13.57 -6.06
C GLY A 40 -0.61 -12.22 -5.34
N LYS A 41 0.45 -11.65 -4.74
CA LYS A 41 0.41 -10.39 -3.97
C LYS A 41 -0.22 -9.23 -4.75
N THR A 42 0.29 -8.95 -5.95
CA THR A 42 -0.22 -7.87 -6.80
C THR A 42 -1.69 -8.09 -7.17
N THR A 43 -2.10 -9.34 -7.44
CA THR A 43 -3.49 -9.68 -7.73
C THR A 43 -4.38 -9.43 -6.51
N LEU A 44 -3.96 -9.83 -5.31
CA LEU A 44 -4.71 -9.59 -4.09
C LEU A 44 -4.86 -8.08 -3.79
N VAL A 45 -3.79 -7.30 -3.98
CA VAL A 45 -3.84 -5.84 -3.82
C VAL A 45 -4.71 -5.18 -4.88
N ASN A 46 -4.70 -5.69 -6.12
CA ASN A 46 -5.64 -5.25 -7.15
C ASN A 46 -7.09 -5.48 -6.72
N VAL A 47 -7.37 -6.60 -6.05
CA VAL A 47 -8.71 -6.90 -5.49
C VAL A 47 -9.05 -5.91 -4.37
N LEU A 48 -8.17 -5.75 -3.38
CA LEU A 48 -8.37 -4.85 -2.23
C LEU A 48 -8.55 -3.39 -2.63
N SER A 49 -8.02 -2.97 -3.78
CA SER A 49 -8.09 -1.59 -4.30
C SER A 49 -9.09 -1.40 -5.47
N GLY A 50 -9.88 -2.45 -5.80
CA GLY A 50 -10.91 -2.38 -6.83
C GLY A 50 -10.41 -2.37 -8.28
N PHE A 51 -9.13 -2.70 -8.51
CA PHE A 51 -8.55 -2.83 -9.86
C PHE A 51 -8.89 -4.18 -10.49
N GLN A 52 -9.18 -5.18 -9.68
CA GLN A 52 -9.60 -6.52 -10.08
C GLN A 52 -10.82 -6.92 -9.26
N ARG A 53 -11.86 -7.43 -9.89
CA ARG A 53 -12.99 -8.07 -9.19
C ARG A 53 -12.65 -9.53 -8.94
N PRO A 54 -12.87 -10.04 -7.72
CA PRO A 54 -12.74 -11.47 -7.46
C PRO A 54 -13.90 -12.22 -8.15
N GLN A 55 -13.66 -13.44 -8.59
CA GLN A 55 -14.72 -14.32 -9.10
C GLN A 55 -15.48 -14.99 -7.95
N ILE A 56 -14.80 -15.21 -6.81
CA ILE A 56 -15.38 -15.80 -5.59
C ILE A 56 -14.96 -14.92 -4.42
N GLY A 57 -15.79 -14.85 -3.38
CA GLY A 57 -15.53 -14.10 -2.18
C GLY A 57 -16.00 -12.67 -2.24
N ALA A 58 -15.66 -11.89 -1.21
CA ALA A 58 -16.15 -10.53 -1.05
C ALA A 58 -15.05 -9.57 -0.54
N ILE A 59 -15.20 -8.27 -0.87
CA ILE A 59 -14.43 -7.17 -0.28
C ILE A 59 -15.36 -6.36 0.60
N VAL A 60 -15.01 -6.25 1.88
CA VAL A 60 -15.82 -5.56 2.90
C VAL A 60 -15.01 -4.43 3.52
N ILE A 61 -15.62 -3.25 3.62
CA ILE A 61 -15.04 -2.07 4.29
C ILE A 61 -15.97 -1.68 5.45
N GLY A 62 -15.54 -1.97 6.67
CA GLY A 62 -16.41 -1.92 7.84
C GLY A 62 -17.52 -2.97 7.74
N GLU A 63 -18.76 -2.53 7.61
CA GLU A 63 -19.94 -3.39 7.41
C GLU A 63 -20.44 -3.41 5.95
N ARG A 64 -19.81 -2.61 5.08
CA ARG A 64 -20.26 -2.43 3.70
C ARG A 64 -19.57 -3.43 2.78
N ASP A 65 -20.37 -4.21 2.03
CA ASP A 65 -19.88 -4.96 0.89
C ASP A 65 -19.52 -4.00 -0.27
N CYS A 66 -18.24 -4.04 -0.66
CA CYS A 66 -17.66 -3.24 -1.71
C CYS A 66 -17.23 -4.07 -2.94
N THR A 67 -17.57 -5.37 -2.99
CA THR A 67 -17.15 -6.31 -4.03
C THR A 67 -17.51 -5.83 -5.44
N ARG A 68 -18.66 -5.18 -5.58
CA ARG A 68 -19.16 -4.64 -6.85
C ARG A 68 -18.92 -3.14 -7.03
N LEU A 69 -18.26 -2.50 -6.07
CA LEU A 69 -17.95 -1.08 -6.15
C LEU A 69 -17.06 -0.81 -7.37
N PRO A 70 -17.36 0.21 -8.21
CA PRO A 70 -16.48 0.57 -9.30
C PRO A 70 -15.17 1.10 -8.77
N ARG A 71 -14.07 0.94 -9.54
CA ARG A 71 -12.71 1.30 -9.14
C ARG A 71 -12.60 2.71 -8.53
N HIS A 72 -13.22 3.71 -9.14
CA HIS A 72 -13.21 5.09 -8.63
C HIS A 72 -13.99 5.28 -7.31
N GLY A 73 -14.76 4.29 -6.89
CA GLY A 73 -15.47 4.28 -5.62
C GLY A 73 -14.60 3.89 -4.43
N PHE A 74 -13.49 3.16 -4.65
CA PHE A 74 -12.60 2.74 -3.56
C PHE A 74 -11.94 3.90 -2.83
N PRO A 75 -11.37 4.94 -3.50
CA PRO A 75 -10.86 6.11 -2.80
C PRO A 75 -11.94 6.83 -1.99
N ARG A 76 -13.17 6.95 -2.50
CA ARG A 76 -14.31 7.51 -1.75
C ARG A 76 -14.73 6.64 -0.57
N ALA A 77 -14.53 5.34 -0.64
CA ALA A 77 -14.71 4.42 0.48
C ALA A 77 -13.52 4.40 1.44
N GLY A 78 -12.49 5.21 1.17
CA GLY A 78 -11.32 5.39 2.03
C GLY A 78 -10.18 4.42 1.74
N VAL A 79 -10.17 3.68 0.64
CA VAL A 79 -9.05 2.80 0.23
C VAL A 79 -8.26 3.47 -0.87
N VAL A 80 -7.01 3.82 -0.58
CA VAL A 80 -6.10 4.49 -1.52
C VAL A 80 -4.85 3.63 -1.70
N ARG A 81 -4.37 3.52 -2.93
CA ARG A 81 -3.15 2.78 -3.27
C ARG A 81 -2.13 3.69 -3.93
N THR A 82 -0.88 3.56 -3.53
CA THR A 82 0.26 4.03 -4.31
C THR A 82 0.71 2.93 -5.29
N PHE A 83 1.42 3.30 -6.33
CA PHE A 83 1.97 2.37 -7.31
C PHE A 83 3.49 2.44 -7.28
N GLN A 84 4.14 1.33 -7.57
CA GLN A 84 5.59 1.24 -7.66
C GLN A 84 6.17 2.33 -8.58
N ALA A 85 5.58 2.54 -9.76
CA ALA A 85 5.89 3.69 -10.60
C ALA A 85 5.04 4.90 -10.17
N VAL A 86 5.66 5.87 -9.51
CA VAL A 86 4.98 7.10 -9.11
C VAL A 86 4.65 7.91 -10.37
N ARG A 87 3.38 7.89 -10.78
CA ARG A 87 2.92 8.65 -11.96
C ARG A 87 2.58 10.07 -11.53
N LEU A 88 3.59 10.92 -11.41
CA LEU A 88 3.40 12.36 -11.18
C LEU A 88 3.04 13.07 -12.49
N PHE A 89 2.28 14.14 -12.36
CA PHE A 89 2.07 15.09 -13.44
C PHE A 89 3.34 15.94 -13.57
N ARG A 90 4.25 15.52 -14.46
CA ARG A 90 5.60 16.07 -14.56
C ARG A 90 5.65 17.55 -14.93
N GLY A 91 4.64 18.05 -15.65
CA GLY A 91 4.49 19.46 -16.02
C GLY A 91 3.91 20.36 -14.92
N LEU A 92 3.47 19.76 -13.80
CA LEU A 92 2.95 20.48 -12.65
C LEU A 92 4.01 20.58 -11.57
N SER A 93 3.88 21.57 -10.70
CA SER A 93 4.69 21.69 -9.49
C SER A 93 4.37 20.56 -8.49
N VAL A 94 5.23 20.39 -7.50
CA VAL A 94 5.02 19.45 -6.38
C VAL A 94 3.71 19.77 -5.67
N SER A 95 3.46 21.05 -5.35
CA SER A 95 2.21 21.49 -4.70
C SER A 95 1.00 21.14 -5.54
N GLU A 96 0.99 21.47 -6.84
CA GLU A 96 -0.13 21.18 -7.73
C GLU A 96 -0.42 19.68 -7.85
N ASN A 97 0.61 18.82 -7.83
CA ASN A 97 0.43 17.37 -7.79
C ASN A 97 -0.37 16.91 -6.56
N VAL A 98 -0.17 17.55 -5.42
CA VAL A 98 -0.90 17.23 -4.17
C VAL A 98 -2.28 17.89 -4.15
N GLU A 99 -2.39 19.14 -4.59
CA GLU A 99 -3.64 19.90 -4.69
C GLU A 99 -4.74 19.14 -5.46
N ILE A 100 -4.37 18.42 -6.53
CA ILE A 100 -5.30 17.60 -7.32
C ILE A 100 -6.09 16.63 -6.44
N GLY A 101 -5.46 16.03 -5.42
CA GLY A 101 -6.13 15.12 -4.49
C GLY A 101 -7.25 15.81 -3.72
N TYR A 102 -7.02 17.01 -3.24
CA TYR A 102 -8.00 17.81 -2.50
C TYR A 102 -9.11 18.37 -3.40
N VAL A 103 -8.73 18.89 -4.57
CA VAL A 103 -9.71 19.36 -5.57
C VAL A 103 -10.66 18.24 -6.01
N GLY A 104 -10.11 17.03 -6.20
CA GLY A 104 -10.90 15.83 -6.51
C GLY A 104 -11.93 15.45 -5.43
N GLN A 105 -11.78 15.94 -4.21
CA GLN A 105 -12.74 15.82 -3.11
C GLN A 105 -13.73 17.01 -3.01
N GLY A 106 -13.62 17.99 -3.91
CA GLY A 106 -14.52 19.13 -3.96
C GLY A 106 -14.05 20.36 -3.16
N LEU A 107 -12.79 20.38 -2.66
CA LEU A 107 -12.26 21.56 -2.00
C LEU A 107 -11.99 22.70 -3.01
N SER A 108 -12.13 23.94 -2.56
CA SER A 108 -11.72 25.10 -3.34
C SER A 108 -10.19 25.07 -3.58
N ARG A 109 -9.71 25.71 -4.66
CA ARG A 109 -8.26 25.79 -4.95
C ARG A 109 -7.47 26.42 -3.81
N THR A 110 -8.01 27.44 -3.16
CA THR A 110 -7.36 28.10 -2.02
C THR A 110 -7.17 27.15 -0.85
N GLU A 111 -8.22 26.41 -0.49
CA GLU A 111 -8.16 25.42 0.59
C GLU A 111 -7.28 24.22 0.22
N ALA A 112 -7.36 23.74 -1.03
CA ALA A 112 -6.52 22.66 -1.54
C ALA A 112 -5.02 23.02 -1.44
N ARG A 113 -4.66 24.27 -1.81
CA ARG A 113 -3.29 24.76 -1.71
C ARG A 113 -2.81 24.85 -0.26
N ARG A 114 -3.65 25.37 0.64
CA ARG A 114 -3.33 25.44 2.07
C ARG A 114 -3.04 24.06 2.64
N ARG A 115 -3.93 23.09 2.40
CA ARG A 115 -3.76 21.71 2.88
C ARG A 115 -2.60 20.96 2.20
N ALA A 116 -2.34 21.25 0.93
CA ALA A 116 -1.18 20.69 0.24
C ALA A 116 0.13 21.17 0.88
N ALA A 117 0.21 22.46 1.28
CA ALA A 117 1.38 22.98 1.98
C ALA A 117 1.59 22.30 3.36
N GLU A 118 0.53 22.00 4.08
CA GLU A 118 0.59 21.28 5.37
C GLU A 118 1.16 19.87 5.19
N ILE A 119 0.61 19.07 4.25
CA ILE A 119 1.10 17.72 3.97
C ILE A 119 2.54 17.72 3.42
N LEU A 120 2.88 18.69 2.57
CA LEU A 120 4.26 18.81 2.07
C LEU A 120 5.24 19.14 3.20
N GLY A 121 4.82 19.94 4.19
CA GLY A 121 5.59 20.17 5.40
C GLY A 121 5.81 18.90 6.21
N GLU A 122 4.74 18.13 6.43
CA GLU A 122 4.78 16.84 7.13
C GLU A 122 5.73 15.83 6.47
N LEU A 123 5.80 15.83 5.12
CA LEU A 123 6.64 14.91 4.36
C LEU A 123 8.01 15.47 3.96
N HIS A 124 8.43 16.60 4.58
CA HIS A 124 9.71 17.27 4.34
C HIS A 124 9.95 17.66 2.87
N LEU A 125 8.90 18.23 2.22
CA LEU A 125 8.93 18.68 0.82
C LEU A 125 8.60 20.18 0.65
N SER A 126 8.54 20.97 1.74
CA SER A 126 8.17 22.39 1.69
C SER A 126 9.07 23.21 0.78
N ASP A 127 10.39 22.97 0.82
CA ASP A 127 11.41 23.65 0.00
C ASP A 127 11.29 23.34 -1.50
N LYS A 128 10.54 22.30 -1.84
CA LYS A 128 10.34 21.83 -3.23
C LYS A 128 8.92 22.10 -3.76
N ALA A 129 8.04 22.68 -2.93
CA ALA A 129 6.61 22.85 -3.26
C ALA A 129 6.38 23.50 -4.64
N HIS A 130 7.19 24.47 -5.01
CA HIS A 130 7.07 25.21 -6.27
C HIS A 130 7.92 24.66 -7.41
N ARG A 131 8.74 23.63 -7.19
CA ARG A 131 9.53 23.00 -8.24
C ARG A 131 8.67 22.14 -9.15
N PRO A 132 8.97 22.07 -10.46
CA PRO A 132 8.38 21.08 -11.35
C PRO A 132 8.66 19.65 -10.86
N ALA A 133 7.67 18.77 -10.91
CA ALA A 133 7.84 17.38 -10.48
C ALA A 133 8.85 16.60 -11.34
N SER A 134 9.15 17.09 -12.55
CA SER A 134 10.16 16.47 -13.44
C SER A 134 11.59 16.56 -12.93
N GLY A 135 11.89 17.44 -11.97
CA GLY A 135 13.24 17.67 -11.43
C GLY A 135 13.49 16.99 -10.08
N LEU A 136 12.61 16.10 -9.64
CA LEU A 136 12.72 15.41 -8.37
C LEU A 136 13.61 14.17 -8.47
N SER A 137 14.31 13.86 -7.38
CA SER A 137 14.92 12.54 -7.18
C SER A 137 13.84 11.46 -6.99
N TYR A 138 14.23 10.20 -7.14
CA TYR A 138 13.32 9.07 -7.01
C TYR A 138 12.66 8.99 -5.62
N GLY A 139 13.42 9.26 -4.55
CA GLY A 139 12.88 9.32 -3.19
C GLY A 139 11.89 10.48 -2.99
N GLU A 140 12.17 11.65 -3.59
CA GLU A 140 11.27 12.79 -3.56
C GLU A 140 9.98 12.53 -4.35
N GLU A 141 10.07 11.93 -5.56
CA GLU A 141 8.89 11.51 -6.32
C GLU A 141 7.97 10.61 -5.49
N ARG A 142 8.54 9.66 -4.74
CA ARG A 142 7.78 8.78 -3.83
C ARG A 142 7.08 9.53 -2.71
N ARG A 143 7.79 10.45 -2.05
CA ARG A 143 7.19 11.30 -0.99
C ARG A 143 6.05 12.14 -1.54
N VAL A 144 6.17 12.70 -2.75
CA VAL A 144 5.07 13.41 -3.44
C VAL A 144 3.91 12.46 -3.76
N GLY A 145 4.20 11.22 -4.17
CA GLY A 145 3.18 10.18 -4.37
C GLY A 145 2.40 9.85 -3.09
N LEU A 146 3.11 9.75 -1.95
CA LEU A 146 2.50 9.59 -0.63
C LEU A 146 1.65 10.81 -0.23
N ALA A 147 2.19 12.05 -0.41
CA ALA A 147 1.46 13.29 -0.16
C ALA A 147 0.14 13.32 -0.93
N ARG A 148 0.17 12.97 -2.22
CA ARG A 148 -1.03 12.88 -3.06
C ARG A 148 -2.02 11.83 -2.59
N ALA A 149 -1.52 10.68 -2.11
CA ALA A 149 -2.36 9.63 -1.56
C ALA A 149 -3.02 10.07 -0.23
N LEU A 150 -2.28 10.76 0.63
CA LEU A 150 -2.79 11.31 1.90
C LEU A 150 -3.80 12.45 1.68
N ALA A 151 -3.63 13.25 0.61
CA ALA A 151 -4.55 14.32 0.26
C ALA A 151 -5.99 13.87 0.06
N VAL A 152 -6.25 12.58 -0.22
CA VAL A 152 -7.61 12.03 -0.29
C VAL A 152 -8.12 11.48 1.05
N ASN A 153 -7.40 11.72 2.15
CA ASN A 153 -7.76 11.31 3.51
C ASN A 153 -8.10 9.81 3.62
N PRO A 154 -7.13 8.91 3.35
CA PRO A 154 -7.37 7.47 3.33
C PRO A 154 -7.68 6.93 4.72
N ARG A 155 -8.62 5.99 4.80
CA ARG A 155 -8.81 5.11 5.97
C ARG A 155 -7.85 3.92 5.91
N PHE A 156 -7.52 3.50 4.68
CA PHE A 156 -6.59 2.41 4.37
C PHE A 156 -5.68 2.84 3.22
N LEU A 157 -4.38 2.80 3.47
CA LEU A 157 -3.33 3.14 2.51
C LEU A 157 -2.59 1.86 2.11
N LEU A 158 -2.60 1.53 0.82
CA LEU A 158 -1.94 0.36 0.27
C LEU A 158 -0.65 0.80 -0.42
N LEU A 159 0.49 0.41 0.11
CA LEU A 159 1.82 0.75 -0.39
C LEU A 159 2.41 -0.44 -1.16
N ASP A 160 2.62 -0.25 -2.45
CA ASP A 160 3.12 -1.30 -3.36
C ASP A 160 4.60 -1.10 -3.61
N GLU A 161 5.44 -1.94 -3.00
CA GLU A 161 6.89 -1.92 -3.01
C GLU A 161 7.50 -0.53 -2.74
N PRO A 162 7.13 0.11 -1.61
CA PRO A 162 7.55 1.48 -1.36
C PRO A 162 9.06 1.64 -1.14
N ALA A 163 9.80 0.58 -0.81
CA ALA A 163 11.26 0.62 -0.61
C ALA A 163 12.06 0.08 -1.81
N ALA A 164 11.43 -0.30 -2.93
CA ALA A 164 12.16 -0.85 -4.07
C ALA A 164 13.20 0.16 -4.60
N GLY A 165 14.47 -0.24 -4.70
CA GLY A 165 15.56 0.58 -5.21
C GLY A 165 16.09 1.64 -4.24
N LEU A 166 15.64 1.68 -2.97
CA LEU A 166 16.18 2.56 -1.95
C LEU A 166 17.44 1.98 -1.31
N ALA A 167 18.38 2.84 -0.96
CA ALA A 167 19.49 2.48 -0.08
C ALA A 167 19.00 2.22 1.35
N ALA A 168 19.81 1.55 2.19
CA ALA A 168 19.40 1.20 3.55
C ALA A 168 18.98 2.40 4.40
N ALA A 169 19.70 3.52 4.28
CA ALA A 169 19.36 4.76 5.00
C ALA A 169 18.01 5.34 4.54
N GLU A 170 17.76 5.36 3.22
CA GLU A 170 16.51 5.84 2.65
C GLU A 170 15.31 4.94 3.03
N ALA A 171 15.54 3.61 3.14
CA ALA A 171 14.53 2.66 3.59
C ALA A 171 14.17 2.89 5.08
N GLU A 172 15.15 3.28 5.92
CA GLU A 172 14.90 3.64 7.31
C GLU A 172 14.11 4.97 7.42
N GLU A 173 14.48 5.98 6.64
CA GLU A 173 13.68 7.23 6.55
C GLU A 173 12.23 6.95 6.11
N LEU A 174 12.05 6.05 5.15
CA LEU A 174 10.71 5.64 4.71
C LEU A 174 9.95 4.91 5.82
N ARG A 175 10.62 4.06 6.61
CA ARG A 175 10.04 3.38 7.78
C ARG A 175 9.48 4.39 8.77
N GLU A 176 10.31 5.37 9.18
CA GLU A 176 9.89 6.44 10.10
C GLU A 176 8.71 7.24 9.53
N LEU A 177 8.73 7.53 8.23
CA LEU A 177 7.65 8.24 7.55
C LEU A 177 6.34 7.45 7.58
N ILE A 178 6.37 6.14 7.34
CA ILE A 178 5.17 5.29 7.39
C ILE A 178 4.62 5.22 8.83
N LEU A 179 5.47 5.10 9.84
CA LEU A 179 5.08 5.14 11.25
C LEU A 179 4.42 6.48 11.61
N HIS A 180 5.00 7.59 11.16
CA HIS A 180 4.43 8.92 11.35
C HIS A 180 3.06 9.05 10.66
N ILE A 181 2.94 8.65 9.40
CA ILE A 181 1.66 8.64 8.66
C ILE A 181 0.59 7.85 9.43
N ARG A 182 0.92 6.64 9.88
CA ARG A 182 -0.02 5.81 10.64
C ARG A 182 -0.48 6.49 11.92
N SER A 183 0.43 7.10 12.68
CA SER A 183 0.10 7.75 13.96
C SER A 183 -0.69 9.03 13.76
N THR A 184 -0.36 9.86 12.76
CA THR A 184 -0.97 11.17 12.52
C THR A 184 -2.34 11.03 11.84
N HIS A 185 -2.47 10.18 10.82
CA HIS A 185 -3.71 10.03 10.06
C HIS A 185 -4.61 8.90 10.57
N GLY A 186 -4.13 8.03 11.46
CA GLY A 186 -4.89 6.90 12.00
C GLY A 186 -5.38 5.92 10.93
N CYS A 187 -4.74 5.89 9.76
CA CYS A 187 -5.07 4.97 8.69
C CYS A 187 -4.44 3.60 8.91
N GLY A 188 -5.10 2.53 8.44
CA GLY A 188 -4.46 1.23 8.29
C GLY A 188 -3.51 1.25 7.09
N VAL A 189 -2.32 0.71 7.22
CA VAL A 189 -1.32 0.67 6.15
C VAL A 189 -1.02 -0.77 5.76
N LEU A 190 -1.27 -1.14 4.51
CA LEU A 190 -0.80 -2.40 3.93
C LEU A 190 0.49 -2.13 3.17
N VAL A 191 1.56 -2.82 3.55
CA VAL A 191 2.86 -2.72 2.90
C VAL A 191 3.14 -4.03 2.15
N ILE A 192 3.20 -3.96 0.82
CA ILE A 192 3.66 -5.06 -0.01
C ILE A 192 5.15 -4.87 -0.22
N GLU A 193 5.95 -5.80 0.24
CA GLU A 193 7.40 -5.69 0.17
C GLU A 193 8.09 -7.04 0.05
N HIS A 194 9.29 -7.01 -0.49
CA HIS A 194 10.23 -8.12 -0.52
C HIS A 194 11.47 -7.86 0.36
N ASN A 195 11.65 -6.63 0.85
CA ASN A 195 12.68 -6.28 1.83
C ASN A 195 12.25 -6.77 3.22
N MET A 196 12.73 -7.97 3.58
CA MET A 196 12.37 -8.60 4.85
C MET A 196 12.79 -7.79 6.07
N ALA A 197 13.92 -7.06 6.00
CA ALA A 197 14.37 -6.23 7.12
C ALA A 197 13.38 -5.10 7.40
N LEU A 198 12.91 -4.42 6.36
CA LEU A 198 11.88 -3.38 6.50
C LEU A 198 10.58 -3.96 7.07
N VAL A 199 10.08 -5.06 6.48
CA VAL A 199 8.80 -5.68 6.90
C VAL A 199 8.84 -6.10 8.36
N MET A 200 9.91 -6.79 8.79
CA MET A 200 10.06 -7.29 10.16
C MET A 200 10.17 -6.19 11.22
N ASN A 201 10.67 -5.00 10.84
CA ASN A 201 10.85 -3.87 11.75
C ASN A 201 9.70 -2.84 11.69
N LEU A 202 8.84 -2.92 10.66
CA LEU A 202 7.76 -1.97 10.43
C LEU A 202 6.39 -2.53 10.78
N CYS A 203 6.13 -3.80 10.42
CA CYS A 203 4.79 -4.37 10.45
C CYS A 203 4.47 -4.98 11.82
N GLU A 204 3.26 -4.76 12.30
CA GLU A 204 2.72 -5.38 13.53
C GLU A 204 2.28 -6.83 13.27
N ARG A 205 1.80 -7.08 12.06
CA ARG A 205 1.37 -8.39 11.58
C ARG A 205 1.78 -8.56 10.11
N ILE A 206 2.04 -9.80 9.73
CA ILE A 206 2.49 -10.15 8.37
C ILE A 206 1.58 -11.26 7.85
N HIS A 207 1.18 -11.12 6.59
CA HIS A 207 0.43 -12.13 5.84
C HIS A 207 1.30 -12.65 4.70
N VAL A 208 1.48 -13.96 4.63
CA VAL A 208 2.37 -14.61 3.67
C VAL A 208 1.58 -15.38 2.63
N LEU A 209 1.81 -15.03 1.36
CA LEU A 209 1.25 -15.75 0.21
C LEU A 209 2.32 -16.61 -0.46
N ASP A 210 1.89 -17.80 -0.91
CA ASP A 210 2.65 -18.62 -1.88
C ASP A 210 1.67 -19.38 -2.78
N GLY A 211 1.96 -19.43 -4.09
CA GLY A 211 1.12 -20.09 -5.08
C GLY A 211 -0.37 -19.67 -5.05
N GLY A 212 -0.64 -18.39 -4.75
CA GLY A 212 -1.99 -17.85 -4.67
C GLY A 212 -2.73 -18.15 -3.35
N LYS A 213 -2.09 -18.80 -2.38
CA LYS A 213 -2.70 -19.19 -1.09
C LYS A 213 -2.01 -18.54 0.09
N THR A 214 -2.74 -18.37 1.17
CA THR A 214 -2.16 -18.02 2.47
C THR A 214 -1.41 -19.22 3.02
N ILE A 215 -0.12 -19.06 3.31
CA ILE A 215 0.69 -20.10 3.96
C ILE A 215 0.95 -19.80 5.43
N ALA A 216 0.98 -18.51 5.82
CA ALA A 216 1.13 -18.09 7.22
C ALA A 216 0.53 -16.70 7.42
N ALA A 217 0.10 -16.38 8.64
CA ALA A 217 -0.25 -15.05 9.10
C ALA A 217 0.02 -14.94 10.60
N GLY A 218 0.71 -13.88 11.02
CA GLY A 218 1.07 -13.68 12.42
C GLY A 218 1.99 -12.50 12.63
N THR A 219 2.54 -12.37 13.82
CA THR A 219 3.56 -11.39 14.19
C THR A 219 4.88 -11.64 13.43
N PRO A 220 5.76 -10.65 13.31
CA PRO A 220 7.09 -10.85 12.70
C PRO A 220 7.88 -12.01 13.32
N ALA A 221 7.76 -12.21 14.63
CA ALA A 221 8.44 -13.30 15.34
C ALA A 221 7.91 -14.68 14.93
N GLU A 222 6.58 -14.83 14.85
CA GLU A 222 5.93 -16.07 14.40
C GLU A 222 6.28 -16.38 12.94
N ILE A 223 6.23 -15.39 12.05
CA ILE A 223 6.57 -15.56 10.63
C ILE A 223 8.04 -15.96 10.45
N ARG A 224 8.97 -15.38 11.24
CA ARG A 224 10.39 -15.75 11.21
C ARG A 224 10.63 -17.21 11.63
N ALA A 225 9.84 -17.70 12.58
CA ALA A 225 9.94 -19.07 13.08
C ALA A 225 9.25 -20.10 12.19
N ASP A 226 8.33 -19.68 11.30
CA ASP A 226 7.50 -20.58 10.50
C ASP A 226 8.32 -21.36 9.46
N ALA A 227 8.24 -22.70 9.52
CA ALA A 227 8.98 -23.59 8.60
C ALA A 227 8.45 -23.55 7.16
N GLY A 228 7.14 -23.30 6.97
CA GLY A 228 6.51 -23.14 5.66
C GLY A 228 7.01 -21.88 4.95
N VAL A 229 7.09 -20.78 5.69
CA VAL A 229 7.64 -19.50 5.20
C VAL A 229 9.10 -19.67 4.79
N ARG A 230 9.92 -20.28 5.65
CA ARG A 230 11.33 -20.56 5.31
C ARG A 230 11.46 -21.36 4.01
N ARG A 231 10.69 -22.43 3.83
CA ARG A 231 10.72 -23.23 2.60
C ARG A 231 10.30 -22.44 1.36
N ALA A 232 9.25 -21.61 1.47
CA ALA A 232 8.78 -20.79 0.35
C ALA A 232 9.84 -19.78 -0.15
N TYR A 233 10.67 -19.24 0.76
CA TYR A 233 11.72 -18.28 0.41
C TYR A 233 13.07 -18.90 0.06
N LEU A 234 13.43 -20.05 0.66
CA LEU A 234 14.74 -20.70 0.44
C LEU A 234 14.71 -21.75 -0.65
N GLY A 235 13.51 -22.22 -1.06
CA GLY A 235 13.33 -23.34 -1.97
C GLY A 235 13.70 -24.69 -1.34
N PRO A 236 13.31 -25.80 -1.98
CA PRO A 236 13.56 -27.15 -1.45
C PRO A 236 15.04 -27.55 -1.42
N GLU A 237 15.93 -26.89 -2.19
CA GLU A 237 17.33 -27.27 -2.35
C GLU A 237 18.32 -26.67 -1.35
N ARG A 238 17.92 -25.74 -0.47
CA ARG A 238 18.81 -25.07 0.49
C ARG A 238 18.65 -25.52 1.94
N LEU A 239 18.00 -26.66 2.15
CA LEU A 239 17.79 -27.27 3.49
C LEU A 239 18.68 -28.50 3.72
N GLN A 240 19.77 -28.69 2.91
CA GLN A 240 20.81 -29.69 3.15
C GLN A 240 22.05 -29.07 3.77
#